data_65b358738c27f6758b6577b3add32bdc
#
_entry.id   65b358738c27f6758b6577b3add32bdc
#
_cell.length_a   1.000
_cell.length_b   1.000
_cell.length_c   1.000
_cell.angle_alpha   90.00
_cell.angle_beta   90.00
_cell.angle_gamma   90.00
#
_symmetry.space_group_name_H-M   'P 1'
#
loop_
_entity.id
_entity.type
_entity.pdbx_description
1 polymer ?
#
loop_
_entity_poly.entity_id
_entity_poly.type
_entity_poly.pdbx_seq_one_letter_code
_entity_poly.pdbx_strand_id
1 'polypeptide(L)' 'MEPEPSEMVVLTEVPSGLLDDLPAEDQQAIIEVVGRPIVLRGYDDYGRAELEFEDRDGNGHVIFVAPRFIRAVEPTDRL' A
#
# COMPACT_ATOMS: atom_id res chain seq x y z
N MET A 1 15.58 4.72 -7.34
CA MET A 1 14.85 4.02 -8.42
C MET A 1 13.53 3.52 -7.86
N GLU A 2 12.44 3.84 -8.54
CA GLU A 2 11.12 3.43 -8.08
C GLU A 2 10.85 1.96 -8.39
N PRO A 3 10.10 1.24 -7.53
CA PRO A 3 9.68 -0.14 -7.84
C PRO A 3 8.87 -0.20 -9.13
N GLU A 4 8.96 -1.33 -9.81
CA GLU A 4 8.26 -1.57 -11.07
C GLU A 4 6.84 -2.08 -10.80
N PRO A 5 5.87 -1.81 -11.71
CA PRO A 5 4.54 -2.41 -11.60
C PRO A 5 4.63 -3.93 -11.48
N SER A 6 3.71 -4.51 -10.74
CA SER A 6 3.61 -5.94 -10.41
C SER A 6 4.62 -6.42 -9.38
N GLU A 7 5.52 -5.55 -8.91
CA GLU A 7 6.40 -5.90 -7.81
C GLU A 7 5.66 -5.79 -6.48
N MET A 8 6.15 -6.52 -5.49
CA MET A 8 5.69 -6.36 -4.13
C MET A 8 6.44 -5.20 -3.49
N VAL A 9 5.72 -4.39 -2.71
CA VAL A 9 6.30 -3.26 -1.99
C VAL A 9 5.75 -3.24 -0.57
N VAL A 10 6.37 -2.44 0.27
CA VAL A 10 5.93 -2.24 1.66
C VAL A 10 5.51 -0.79 1.83
N LEU A 11 4.32 -0.57 2.36
CA LEU A 11 3.87 0.76 2.79
C LEU A 11 4.54 1.03 4.13
N THR A 12 5.38 2.08 4.19
CA THR A 12 6.20 2.34 5.37
C THR A 12 5.45 3.03 6.49
N GLU A 13 4.42 3.80 6.14
CA GLU A 13 3.57 4.49 7.11
C GLU A 13 2.27 4.90 6.43
N VAL A 14 1.27 5.25 7.22
CA VAL A 14 0.01 5.75 6.68
C VAL A 14 0.18 7.24 6.38
N PRO A 15 0.07 7.67 5.09
CA PRO A 15 0.18 9.09 4.78
C PRO A 15 -0.90 9.91 5.48
N SER A 16 -0.54 11.15 5.86
CA SER A 16 -1.48 12.07 6.46
C SER A 16 -2.67 12.28 5.53
N GLY A 17 -3.88 12.18 6.06
CA GLY A 17 -5.11 12.39 5.32
C GLY A 17 -5.63 11.19 4.56
N LEU A 18 -4.83 10.11 4.42
CA LEU A 18 -5.26 8.94 3.64
C LEU A 18 -6.51 8.29 4.21
N LEU A 19 -6.64 8.26 5.53
CA LEU A 19 -7.78 7.60 6.19
C LEU A 19 -9.01 8.49 6.31
N ASP A 20 -8.89 9.78 5.98
CA ASP A 20 -10.00 10.72 6.12
C ASP A 20 -11.17 10.29 5.23
N ASP A 21 -12.37 10.36 5.78
CA ASP A 21 -13.62 10.05 5.07
C ASP A 21 -13.78 8.59 4.64
N LEU A 22 -12.89 7.70 5.08
CA LEU A 22 -13.04 6.27 4.80
C LEU A 22 -13.86 5.58 5.89
N PRO A 23 -14.62 4.52 5.53
CA PRO A 23 -15.26 3.67 6.54
C PRO A 23 -14.22 3.07 7.49
N ALA A 24 -14.64 2.78 8.72
CA ALA A 24 -13.73 2.24 9.75
C ALA A 24 -13.03 0.96 9.31
N GLU A 25 -13.73 0.08 8.60
CA GLU A 25 -13.15 -1.18 8.13
C GLU A 25 -12.04 -0.95 7.08
N ASP A 26 -12.20 0.07 6.22
CA ASP A 26 -11.16 0.41 5.26
C ASP A 26 -9.96 1.01 5.97
N GLN A 27 -10.19 1.87 6.96
CA GLN A 27 -9.11 2.44 7.76
C GLN A 27 -8.31 1.34 8.44
N GLN A 28 -9.01 0.36 9.04
CA GLN A 28 -8.35 -0.74 9.73
C GLN A 28 -7.53 -1.59 8.78
N ALA A 29 -8.07 -1.88 7.58
CA ALA A 29 -7.35 -2.67 6.58
C ALA A 29 -6.05 -2.00 6.17
N ILE A 30 -6.05 -0.67 5.98
CA ILE A 30 -4.86 0.08 5.60
C ILE A 30 -3.83 0.04 6.73
N ILE A 31 -4.27 0.27 7.97
CA ILE A 31 -3.37 0.23 9.12
C ILE A 31 -2.70 -1.14 9.25
N GLU A 32 -3.45 -2.21 9.02
CA GLU A 32 -2.94 -3.57 9.19
C GLU A 32 -1.92 -3.96 8.13
N VAL A 33 -1.95 -3.37 6.94
CA VAL A 33 -0.97 -3.74 5.90
C VAL A 33 0.34 -2.98 5.97
N VAL A 34 0.43 -1.95 6.81
CA VAL A 34 1.70 -1.23 6.98
C VAL A 34 2.78 -2.23 7.42
N GLY A 35 3.90 -2.23 6.70
CA GLY A 35 5.01 -3.14 7.00
C GLY A 35 4.89 -4.52 6.36
N ARG A 36 3.81 -4.81 5.63
CA ARG A 36 3.62 -6.10 4.96
C ARG A 36 3.77 -5.96 3.45
N PRO A 37 4.30 -6.97 2.76
CA PRO A 37 4.38 -6.93 1.30
C PRO A 37 2.98 -6.87 0.67
N ILE A 38 2.79 -5.89 -0.21
CA ILE A 38 1.54 -5.73 -0.97
C ILE A 38 1.89 -5.42 -2.43
N VAL A 39 0.92 -5.57 -3.32
CA VAL A 39 1.16 -5.44 -4.76
C VAL A 39 1.15 -3.98 -5.20
N LEU A 40 2.20 -3.59 -5.94
CA LEU A 40 2.24 -2.31 -6.65
C LEU A 40 1.65 -2.56 -8.05
N ARG A 41 0.51 -1.94 -8.36
CA ARG A 41 -0.13 -2.10 -9.66
C ARG A 41 0.45 -1.19 -10.71
N GLY A 42 0.92 -0.03 -10.32
CA GLY A 42 1.46 0.96 -11.25
C GLY A 42 1.47 2.33 -10.63
N TYR A 43 1.60 3.33 -11.48
CA TYR A 43 1.58 4.74 -11.05
C TYR A 43 0.51 5.47 -11.85
N ASP A 44 -0.19 6.40 -11.21
CA ASP A 44 -1.20 7.20 -11.92
C ASP A 44 -0.55 8.40 -12.63
N ASP A 45 -1.38 9.22 -13.28
CA ASP A 45 -0.90 10.38 -14.04
C ASP A 45 -0.21 11.43 -13.17
N TYR A 46 -0.42 11.39 -11.85
CA TYR A 46 0.21 12.31 -10.90
C TYR A 46 1.43 11.71 -10.24
N GLY A 47 1.85 10.52 -10.67
CA GLY A 47 3.00 9.84 -10.10
C GLY A 47 2.74 9.13 -8.78
N ARG A 48 1.47 8.99 -8.37
CA ARG A 48 1.13 8.26 -7.14
C ARG A 48 1.14 6.77 -7.40
N ALA A 49 1.65 6.00 -6.42
CA ALA A 49 1.67 4.55 -6.51
C ALA A 49 0.28 3.99 -6.21
N GLU A 50 -0.19 3.10 -7.07
CA GLU A 50 -1.45 2.39 -6.89
C GLU A 50 -1.15 1.04 -6.24
N LEU A 51 -1.64 0.85 -5.02
CA LEU A 51 -1.37 -0.36 -4.22
C LEU A 51 -2.64 -1.17 -4.06
N GLU A 52 -2.51 -2.49 -4.21
CA GLU A 52 -3.63 -3.40 -4.05
C GLU A 52 -3.32 -4.44 -2.98
N PHE A 53 -4.30 -4.70 -2.12
CA PHE A 53 -4.16 -5.72 -1.08
C PHE A 53 -5.54 -6.21 -0.66
N GLU A 54 -5.57 -7.34 0.05
CA GLU A 54 -6.79 -7.87 0.62
C GLU A 54 -6.74 -7.73 2.15
N ASP A 55 -7.91 -7.51 2.76
CA ASP A 55 -7.99 -7.51 4.22
C ASP A 55 -8.11 -8.96 4.72
N ARG A 56 -8.22 -9.11 6.05
CA ARG A 56 -8.30 -10.44 6.66
C ARG A 56 -9.54 -11.22 6.26
N ASP A 57 -10.58 -10.53 5.79
CA ASP A 57 -11.82 -11.16 5.35
C ASP A 57 -11.82 -11.44 3.84
N GLY A 58 -10.73 -11.15 3.16
CA GLY A 58 -10.60 -11.39 1.72
C GLY A 58 -11.15 -10.29 0.84
N ASN A 59 -11.52 -9.14 1.41
CA ASN A 59 -12.01 -8.02 0.63
C ASN A 59 -10.85 -7.22 0.04
N GLY A 60 -10.95 -6.91 -1.26
CA GLY A 60 -9.89 -6.18 -1.95
C GLY A 60 -9.96 -4.68 -1.69
N HIS A 61 -8.79 -4.07 -1.61
CA HIS A 61 -8.64 -2.63 -1.41
C HIS A 61 -7.60 -2.09 -2.40
N VAL A 62 -7.83 -0.86 -2.87
CA VAL A 62 -6.86 -0.15 -3.71
C VAL A 62 -6.68 1.23 -3.11
N ILE A 63 -5.41 1.63 -2.91
CA ILE A 63 -5.08 2.96 -2.41
C ILE A 63 -4.02 3.60 -3.28
N PHE A 64 -3.94 4.93 -3.25
CA PHE A 64 -2.95 5.71 -3.97
C PHE A 64 -2.13 6.51 -2.97
N VAL A 65 -0.80 6.37 -3.05
CA VAL A 65 0.11 7.06 -2.13
C VAL A 65 1.29 7.63 -2.90
N ALA A 66 1.91 8.69 -2.35
CA ALA A 66 3.15 9.21 -2.93
C ALA A 66 4.24 8.13 -2.82
N PRO A 67 5.14 8.02 -3.83
CA PRO A 67 6.16 6.97 -3.82
C PRO A 67 7.08 6.96 -2.60
N ARG A 68 7.24 8.12 -1.93
CA ARG A 68 8.09 8.18 -0.73
C ARG A 68 7.57 7.34 0.43
N PHE A 69 6.30 6.89 0.35
CA PHE A 69 5.70 6.08 1.40
C PHE A 69 5.81 4.59 1.14
N ILE A 70 6.45 4.19 0.03
CA ILE A 70 6.67 2.77 -0.27
C ILE A 70 8.17 2.50 -0.44
N ARG A 71 8.54 1.24 -0.23
CA ARG A 71 9.89 0.76 -0.51
C ARG A 71 9.81 -0.67 -1.04
N ALA A 72 10.88 -1.11 -1.69
CA ALA A 72 10.96 -2.49 -2.16
C ALA A 72 10.96 -3.45 -0.96
N VAL A 73 10.44 -4.66 -1.21
CA VAL A 73 10.45 -5.72 -0.20
C VAL A 73 11.89 -6.18 0.02
N GLU A 74 12.27 -6.32 1.30
CA GLU A 74 13.56 -6.85 1.70
C GLU A 74 13.40 -8.27 2.23
N PRO A 75 14.48 -9.07 2.32
CA PRO A 75 14.37 -10.44 2.82
C PRO A 75 13.71 -10.54 4.19
N THR A 76 13.95 -9.56 5.08
CA THR A 76 13.37 -9.53 6.42
C THR A 76 11.84 -9.38 6.41
N ASP A 77 11.27 -8.84 5.34
CA ASP A 77 9.82 -8.65 5.26
C ASP A 77 9.08 -9.97 5.03
N ARG A 78 9.79 -11.03 4.70
CA ARG A 78 9.20 -12.33 4.36
C ARG A 78 9.30 -13.35 5.47
N LEU A 79 9.80 -12.94 6.61
CA LEU A 79 9.91 -13.81 7.78
C LEU A 79 8.59 -13.80 8.61
#